data_008298d9f3d82c6026ba9dac151001cc
#
_entry.id   008298d9f3d82c6026ba9dac151001cc
#
_cell.length_a   1.000
_cell.length_b   1.000
_cell.length_c   1.000
_cell.angle_alpha   90.00
_cell.angle_beta   90.00
_cell.angle_gamma   90.00
#
_symmetry.space_group_name_H-M   'P 1'
#
loop_
_entity.id
_entity.type
_entity.pdbx_description
1 polymer ?
#
loop_
_entity_poly.entity_id
_entity_poly.type
_entity_poly.pdbx_seq_one_letter_code
_entity_poly.pdbx_strand_id
1 'polypeptide(L)'
;RHLHDKIEFEVVPTCTNFNFIKNNSNELKRLLGGDGFNSYYQALHSLTLSLIEDVCSNKFSKEIEFINQLISYKEKIDKSEKYKSPDNLLNLLIDTLYLCRSKGTFTFSILARHGFIAESLLRSMNDSCNISSSRLNGFRQSIEGVTTELIRDFNDVLAKAETSNYFIQKYGHLRPSTYDICSPAYYE
;
A
#
# COMPACT_ATOMS: atom_id res chain seq x y z
N ARG A 1 6.91 13.28 -12.73
CA ARG A 1 5.62 12.69 -12.27
C ARG A 1 5.28 11.37 -12.97
N HIS A 2 5.59 11.21 -14.28
CA HIS A 2 5.39 9.94 -15.01
C HIS A 2 6.32 8.80 -14.58
N LEU A 3 7.39 9.10 -13.87
CA LEU A 3 8.37 8.13 -13.41
C LEU A 3 7.99 7.49 -12.07
N HIS A 4 7.22 8.19 -11.23
CA HIS A 4 6.95 7.79 -9.86
C HIS A 4 6.14 6.48 -9.77
N ASP A 5 5.09 6.36 -10.58
CA ASP A 5 4.15 5.22 -10.46
C ASP A 5 4.57 3.97 -11.25
N LYS A 6 5.50 4.09 -12.20
CA LYS A 6 5.92 2.98 -13.07
C LYS A 6 7.33 2.49 -12.80
N ILE A 7 8.23 3.35 -12.35
CA ILE A 7 9.66 3.07 -12.25
C ILE A 7 10.06 2.63 -10.84
N GLU A 8 9.33 3.04 -9.81
CA GLU A 8 9.65 2.73 -8.42
C GLU A 8 9.75 1.21 -8.18
N PHE A 9 9.00 0.41 -8.93
CA PHE A 9 9.00 -1.06 -8.86
C PHE A 9 9.86 -1.75 -9.90
N GLU A 10 10.29 -1.04 -10.93
CA GLU A 10 11.04 -1.62 -12.05
C GLU A 10 12.54 -1.33 -11.97
N VAL A 11 12.94 -0.24 -11.31
CA VAL A 11 14.35 0.22 -11.29
C VAL A 11 15.20 -0.55 -10.29
N VAL A 12 14.65 -0.96 -9.16
CA VAL A 12 15.38 -1.71 -8.14
C VAL A 12 14.62 -2.99 -7.80
N PRO A 13 15.24 -4.17 -7.96
CA PRO A 13 14.61 -5.41 -7.54
C PRO A 13 14.22 -5.37 -6.06
N THR A 14 12.95 -5.60 -5.76
CA THR A 14 12.40 -5.55 -4.40
C THR A 14 12.47 -6.88 -3.67
N CYS A 15 12.66 -7.97 -4.43
CA CYS A 15 12.75 -9.34 -3.92
C CYS A 15 13.46 -10.26 -4.92
N THR A 16 13.86 -11.44 -4.46
CA THR A 16 14.33 -12.53 -5.32
C THR A 16 13.13 -13.35 -5.81
N ASN A 17 12.50 -12.89 -6.89
CA ASN A 17 11.42 -13.60 -7.56
C ASN A 17 11.95 -14.73 -8.48
N PHE A 18 11.06 -15.54 -9.07
CA PHE A 18 11.43 -16.70 -9.92
C PHE A 18 12.28 -16.35 -11.13
N ASN A 19 12.19 -15.12 -11.63
CA ASN A 19 12.94 -14.63 -12.79
C ASN A 19 14.14 -13.76 -12.40
N PHE A 20 14.43 -13.57 -11.11
CA PHE A 20 15.45 -12.63 -10.64
C PHE A 20 16.82 -12.86 -11.30
N ILE A 21 17.33 -14.09 -11.26
CA ILE A 21 18.65 -14.43 -11.83
C ILE A 21 18.66 -14.16 -13.33
N LYS A 22 17.61 -14.61 -14.04
CA LYS A 22 17.51 -14.45 -15.49
C LYS A 22 17.52 -12.98 -15.91
N ASN A 23 16.76 -12.15 -15.18
CA ASN A 23 16.52 -10.77 -15.59
C ASN A 23 17.60 -9.79 -15.10
N ASN A 24 18.24 -10.07 -13.93
CA ASN A 24 19.05 -9.05 -13.25
C ASN A 24 20.54 -9.44 -13.13
N SER A 25 20.91 -10.73 -13.26
CA SER A 25 22.27 -11.18 -12.90
C SER A 25 23.36 -10.52 -13.75
N ASN A 26 23.15 -10.36 -15.06
CA ASN A 26 24.17 -9.81 -15.95
C ASN A 26 24.46 -8.33 -15.65
N GLU A 27 23.43 -7.54 -15.47
CA GLU A 27 23.58 -6.11 -15.19
C GLU A 27 24.14 -5.88 -13.79
N LEU A 28 23.61 -6.57 -12.78
CA LEU A 28 24.09 -6.43 -11.42
C LEU A 28 25.56 -6.92 -11.27
N LYS A 29 25.97 -7.99 -11.95
CA LYS A 29 27.37 -8.40 -11.95
C LYS A 29 28.28 -7.38 -12.63
N ARG A 30 27.80 -6.73 -13.70
CA ARG A 30 28.54 -5.65 -14.35
C ARG A 30 28.74 -4.45 -13.44
N LEU A 31 27.74 -4.10 -12.64
CA LEU A 31 27.75 -2.94 -11.75
C LEU A 31 28.48 -3.21 -10.43
N LEU A 32 28.31 -4.37 -9.82
CA LEU A 32 28.76 -4.69 -8.47
C LEU A 32 29.95 -5.64 -8.43
N GLY A 33 30.34 -6.21 -9.57
CA GLY A 33 31.30 -7.34 -9.61
C GLY A 33 30.67 -8.64 -9.12
N GLY A 34 31.44 -9.73 -9.18
CA GLY A 34 30.96 -11.07 -8.79
C GLY A 34 30.61 -11.16 -7.31
N ASP A 35 31.52 -10.72 -6.44
CA ASP A 35 31.34 -10.79 -4.98
C ASP A 35 30.25 -9.82 -4.50
N GLY A 36 30.20 -8.62 -5.06
CA GLY A 36 29.15 -7.65 -4.77
C GLY A 36 27.77 -8.15 -5.17
N PHE A 37 27.65 -8.79 -6.34
CA PHE A 37 26.41 -9.44 -6.76
C PHE A 37 25.98 -10.54 -5.79
N ASN A 38 26.90 -11.41 -5.38
CA ASN A 38 26.58 -12.50 -4.45
C ASN A 38 26.10 -11.96 -3.10
N SER A 39 26.79 -10.96 -2.54
CA SER A 39 26.40 -10.31 -1.29
C SER A 39 25.02 -9.66 -1.39
N TYR A 40 24.77 -8.93 -2.48
CA TYR A 40 23.47 -8.32 -2.75
C TYR A 40 22.36 -9.36 -2.88
N TYR A 41 22.60 -10.41 -3.67
CA TYR A 41 21.63 -11.49 -3.86
C TYR A 41 21.28 -12.18 -2.54
N GLN A 42 22.26 -12.54 -1.73
CA GLN A 42 22.04 -13.19 -0.43
C GLN A 42 21.23 -12.30 0.52
N ALA A 43 21.55 -11.02 0.60
CA ALA A 43 20.81 -10.08 1.43
C ALA A 43 19.35 -9.94 0.97
N LEU A 44 19.11 -9.78 -0.33
CA LEU A 44 17.77 -9.66 -0.90
C LEU A 44 16.98 -10.98 -0.77
N HIS A 45 17.64 -12.12 -0.94
CA HIS A 45 17.01 -13.44 -0.76
C HIS A 45 16.59 -13.68 0.69
N SER A 46 17.47 -13.38 1.64
CA SER A 46 17.15 -13.47 3.07
C SER A 46 15.98 -12.56 3.45
N LEU A 47 15.95 -11.32 2.91
CA LEU A 47 14.82 -10.41 3.09
C LEU A 47 13.53 -11.01 2.53
N THR A 48 13.58 -11.57 1.32
CA THR A 48 12.40 -12.18 0.68
C THR A 48 11.85 -13.32 1.51
N LEU A 49 12.72 -14.21 2.00
CA LEU A 49 12.31 -15.34 2.85
C LEU A 49 11.73 -14.88 4.19
N SER A 50 12.36 -13.89 4.85
CA SER A 50 11.84 -13.36 6.12
C SER A 50 10.45 -12.76 5.98
N LEU A 51 10.16 -12.06 4.88
CA LEU A 51 8.85 -11.49 4.62
C LEU A 51 7.78 -12.57 4.33
N ILE A 52 8.15 -13.66 3.63
CA ILE A 52 7.26 -14.81 3.46
C ILE A 52 6.97 -15.47 4.81
N GLU A 53 7.98 -15.62 5.65
CA GLU A 53 7.83 -16.18 7.00
C GLU A 53 6.92 -15.30 7.89
N ASP A 54 7.02 -13.96 7.80
CA ASP A 54 6.17 -13.03 8.52
C ASP A 54 4.69 -13.22 8.16
N VAL A 55 4.39 -13.46 6.88
CA VAL A 55 3.02 -13.79 6.43
C VAL A 55 2.57 -15.14 6.98
N CYS A 56 3.39 -16.17 6.83
CA CYS A 56 3.05 -17.54 7.27
C CYS A 56 2.86 -17.64 8.78
N SER A 57 3.61 -16.85 9.55
CA SER A 57 3.54 -16.82 11.03
C SER A 57 2.56 -15.79 11.59
N ASN A 58 1.81 -15.11 10.72
CA ASN A 58 0.81 -14.08 11.10
C ASN A 58 1.39 -12.99 12.03
N LYS A 59 2.60 -12.49 11.72
CA LYS A 59 3.29 -11.47 12.51
C LYS A 59 2.72 -10.04 12.37
N PHE A 60 1.60 -9.86 11.63
CA PHE A 60 0.98 -8.54 11.40
C PHE A 60 0.02 -8.09 12.50
N SER A 61 -0.12 -8.83 13.58
CA SER A 61 -1.02 -8.46 14.67
C SER A 61 -0.73 -7.07 15.26
N LYS A 62 0.55 -6.68 15.27
CA LYS A 62 1.03 -5.38 15.76
C LYS A 62 0.64 -4.24 14.82
N GLU A 63 0.79 -4.46 13.52
CA GLU A 63 0.42 -3.51 12.47
C GLU A 63 -1.10 -3.31 12.44
N ILE A 64 -1.88 -4.38 12.57
CA ILE A 64 -3.34 -4.33 12.67
C ILE A 64 -3.76 -3.58 13.94
N GLU A 65 -3.10 -3.82 15.07
CA GLU A 65 -3.36 -3.09 16.32
C GLU A 65 -3.11 -1.58 16.16
N PHE A 66 -2.03 -1.18 15.48
CA PHE A 66 -1.73 0.23 15.23
C PHE A 66 -2.81 0.90 14.36
N ILE A 67 -3.30 0.20 13.32
CA ILE A 67 -4.40 0.69 12.50
C ILE A 67 -5.67 0.86 13.34
N ASN A 68 -6.01 -0.12 14.17
CA ASN A 68 -7.18 -0.05 15.05
C ASN A 68 -7.08 1.10 16.06
N GLN A 69 -5.87 1.39 16.56
CA GLN A 69 -5.62 2.54 17.42
C GLN A 69 -5.85 3.87 16.71
N LEU A 70 -5.47 3.99 15.43
CA LEU A 70 -5.72 5.18 14.62
C LEU A 70 -7.21 5.39 14.37
N ILE A 71 -7.93 4.31 14.05
CA ILE A 71 -9.40 4.35 13.87
C ILE A 71 -10.08 4.82 15.15
N SER A 72 -9.72 4.20 16.28
CA SER A 72 -10.28 4.57 17.60
C SER A 72 -9.94 6.01 18.01
N TYR A 73 -8.76 6.50 17.62
CA TYR A 73 -8.35 7.89 17.85
C TYR A 73 -9.21 8.85 17.04
N LYS A 74 -9.43 8.58 15.74
CA LYS A 74 -10.31 9.35 14.87
C LYS A 74 -11.73 9.43 15.45
N GLU A 75 -12.32 8.31 15.84
CA GLU A 75 -13.66 8.28 16.43
C GLU A 75 -13.77 9.12 17.72
N LYS A 76 -12.72 9.16 18.55
CA LYS A 76 -12.70 9.99 19.76
C LYS A 76 -12.66 11.49 19.42
N ILE A 77 -11.93 11.87 18.37
CA ILE A 77 -11.86 13.24 17.89
C ILE A 77 -13.23 13.68 17.38
N ASP A 78 -13.83 12.88 16.50
CA ASP A 78 -15.12 13.18 15.86
C ASP A 78 -16.25 13.37 16.87
N LYS A 79 -16.18 12.68 18.01
CA LYS A 79 -17.16 12.76 19.11
C LYS A 79 -16.86 13.85 20.15
N SER A 80 -15.69 14.53 20.06
CA SER A 80 -15.23 15.44 21.11
C SER A 80 -15.55 16.90 20.81
N GLU A 81 -16.29 17.55 21.70
CA GLU A 81 -16.50 19.01 21.69
C GLU A 81 -15.27 19.81 22.17
N LYS A 82 -14.29 19.15 22.75
CA LYS A 82 -13.10 19.77 23.38
C LYS A 82 -12.23 20.53 22.38
N TYR A 83 -12.30 20.20 21.10
CA TYR A 83 -11.40 20.72 20.06
C TYR A 83 -11.93 21.93 19.30
N LYS A 84 -12.85 22.69 19.92
CA LYS A 84 -13.43 23.90 19.30
C LYS A 84 -12.59 25.17 19.47
N SER A 85 -11.62 25.18 20.41
CA SER A 85 -10.73 26.34 20.60
C SER A 85 -9.50 26.24 19.69
N PRO A 86 -8.95 27.38 19.19
CA PRO A 86 -7.78 27.39 18.31
C PRO A 86 -6.54 26.68 18.92
N ASP A 87 -6.27 26.90 20.21
CA ASP A 87 -5.12 26.27 20.88
C ASP A 87 -5.27 24.75 20.98
N ASN A 88 -6.49 24.28 21.27
CA ASN A 88 -6.76 22.86 21.32
C ASN A 88 -6.68 22.20 19.93
N LEU A 89 -7.07 22.92 18.87
CA LEU A 89 -6.95 22.46 17.48
C LEU A 89 -5.49 22.34 17.06
N LEU A 90 -4.63 23.27 17.47
CA LEU A 90 -3.20 23.21 17.16
C LEU A 90 -2.54 21.99 17.83
N ASN A 91 -2.81 21.77 19.12
CA ASN A 91 -2.30 20.61 19.82
C ASN A 91 -2.83 19.30 19.23
N LEU A 92 -4.10 19.25 18.87
CA LEU A 92 -4.69 18.11 18.17
C LEU A 92 -4.00 17.83 16.83
N LEU A 93 -3.71 18.87 16.06
CA LEU A 93 -3.00 18.73 14.79
C LEU A 93 -1.61 18.12 14.99
N ILE A 94 -0.85 18.62 15.96
CA ILE A 94 0.49 18.12 16.29
C ILE A 94 0.42 16.64 16.71
N ASP A 95 -0.49 16.29 17.60
CA ASP A 95 -0.67 14.90 18.08
C ASP A 95 -1.09 13.97 16.93
N THR A 96 -2.00 14.45 16.07
CA THR A 96 -2.47 13.67 14.91
C THR A 96 -1.35 13.44 13.90
N LEU A 97 -0.54 14.46 13.60
CA LEU A 97 0.62 14.32 12.71
C LEU A 97 1.66 13.33 13.27
N TYR A 98 1.92 13.40 14.58
CA TYR A 98 2.81 12.44 15.24
C TYR A 98 2.28 11.00 15.15
N LEU A 99 1.00 10.79 15.41
CA LEU A 99 0.35 9.46 15.30
C LEU A 99 0.33 8.96 13.85
N CYS A 100 -0.01 9.81 12.90
CA CYS A 100 0.05 9.46 11.48
C CYS A 100 1.45 9.03 11.04
N ARG A 101 2.47 9.76 11.49
CA ARG A 101 3.87 9.40 11.19
C ARG A 101 4.29 8.09 11.84
N SER A 102 4.07 7.96 13.15
CA SER A 102 4.63 6.85 13.95
C SER A 102 3.87 5.54 13.79
N LYS A 103 2.56 5.59 13.59
CA LYS A 103 1.70 4.40 13.47
C LYS A 103 1.14 4.22 12.05
N GLY A 104 0.71 5.30 11.39
CA GLY A 104 0.14 5.22 10.05
C GLY A 104 1.17 4.96 8.97
N THR A 105 2.08 5.91 8.74
CA THR A 105 3.07 5.82 7.64
C THR A 105 4.03 4.65 7.82
N PHE A 106 4.48 4.41 9.04
CA PHE A 106 5.39 3.29 9.33
C PHE A 106 4.71 1.95 9.04
N THR A 107 3.51 1.74 9.57
CA THR A 107 2.72 0.51 9.33
C THR A 107 2.40 0.33 7.86
N PHE A 108 1.96 1.40 7.18
CA PHE A 108 1.73 1.38 5.74
C PHE A 108 2.97 0.95 4.96
N SER A 109 4.16 1.47 5.31
CA SER A 109 5.42 1.11 4.63
C SER A 109 5.75 -0.38 4.76
N ILE A 110 5.48 -0.98 5.93
CA ILE A 110 5.67 -2.42 6.14
C ILE A 110 4.71 -3.23 5.28
N LEU A 111 3.42 -2.94 5.36
CA LEU A 111 2.38 -3.69 4.63
C LEU A 111 2.51 -3.51 3.12
N ALA A 112 2.83 -2.29 2.65
CA ALA A 112 3.06 -2.01 1.23
C ALA A 112 4.24 -2.83 0.68
N ARG A 113 5.34 -2.93 1.42
CA ARG A 113 6.48 -3.77 1.01
C ARG A 113 6.08 -5.23 0.82
N HIS A 114 5.28 -5.80 1.74
CA HIS A 114 4.77 -7.16 1.60
C HIS A 114 3.88 -7.30 0.37
N GLY A 115 3.00 -6.33 0.14
CA GLY A 115 2.14 -6.30 -1.05
C GLY A 115 2.94 -6.27 -2.36
N PHE A 116 3.98 -5.45 -2.43
CA PHE A 116 4.85 -5.36 -3.61
C PHE A 116 5.62 -6.65 -3.88
N ILE A 117 6.14 -7.28 -2.84
CA ILE A 117 6.84 -8.56 -2.98
C ILE A 117 5.88 -9.66 -3.41
N ALA A 118 4.69 -9.72 -2.83
CA ALA A 118 3.65 -10.65 -3.23
C ALA A 118 3.27 -10.48 -4.72
N GLU A 119 3.06 -9.26 -5.18
CA GLU A 119 2.76 -8.96 -6.58
C GLU A 119 3.92 -9.34 -7.51
N SER A 120 5.18 -9.07 -7.12
CA SER A 120 6.37 -9.46 -7.88
C SER A 120 6.49 -10.99 -8.00
N LEU A 121 6.23 -11.72 -6.93
CA LEU A 121 6.21 -13.18 -6.94
C LEU A 121 5.10 -13.71 -7.85
N LEU A 122 3.88 -13.20 -7.73
CA LEU A 122 2.75 -13.61 -8.57
C LEU A 122 3.00 -13.36 -10.06
N ARG A 123 3.55 -12.20 -10.42
CA ARG A 123 3.92 -11.92 -11.82
C ARG A 123 4.96 -12.90 -12.33
N SER A 124 6.03 -13.14 -11.56
CA SER A 124 7.09 -14.06 -11.98
C SER A 124 6.63 -15.51 -12.08
N MET A 125 5.65 -15.93 -11.27
CA MET A 125 5.00 -17.24 -11.38
C MET A 125 4.20 -17.36 -12.68
N ASN A 126 3.49 -16.30 -13.07
CA ASN A 126 2.75 -16.26 -14.34
C ASN A 126 3.71 -16.32 -15.54
N ASP A 127 4.79 -15.53 -15.51
CA ASP A 127 5.80 -15.49 -16.58
C ASP A 127 6.53 -16.84 -16.73
N SER A 128 6.67 -17.58 -15.65
CA SER A 128 7.28 -18.92 -15.62
C SER A 128 6.28 -20.05 -15.95
N CYS A 129 5.05 -19.69 -16.38
CA CYS A 129 3.97 -20.63 -16.70
C CYS A 129 3.52 -21.52 -15.53
N ASN A 130 3.85 -21.17 -14.29
CA ASN A 130 3.42 -21.91 -13.10
C ASN A 130 1.95 -21.60 -12.73
N ILE A 131 1.46 -20.41 -13.11
CA ILE A 131 0.08 -19.99 -12.94
C ILE A 131 -0.39 -19.38 -14.26
N SER A 132 -1.59 -19.74 -14.72
CA SER A 132 -2.17 -19.12 -15.91
C SER A 132 -2.62 -17.68 -15.65
N SER A 133 -2.56 -16.84 -16.68
CA SER A 133 -3.02 -15.43 -16.61
C SER A 133 -4.50 -15.34 -16.19
N SER A 134 -5.34 -16.28 -16.63
CA SER A 134 -6.75 -16.33 -16.25
C SER A 134 -6.92 -16.56 -14.75
N ARG A 135 -6.16 -17.50 -14.18
CA ARG A 135 -6.19 -17.79 -12.73
C ARG A 135 -5.66 -16.63 -11.91
N LEU A 136 -4.58 -15.99 -12.36
CA LEU A 136 -4.02 -14.79 -11.72
C LEU A 136 -5.02 -13.63 -11.72
N ASN A 137 -5.69 -13.38 -12.85
CA ASN A 137 -6.71 -12.35 -12.95
C ASN A 137 -7.93 -12.66 -12.07
N GLY A 138 -8.39 -13.91 -12.03
CA GLY A 138 -9.46 -14.32 -11.10
C GLY A 138 -9.08 -14.09 -9.64
N PHE A 139 -7.85 -14.39 -9.25
CA PHE A 139 -7.35 -14.11 -7.91
C PHE A 139 -7.35 -12.60 -7.62
N ARG A 140 -6.82 -11.77 -8.53
CA ARG A 140 -6.83 -10.31 -8.35
C ARG A 140 -8.24 -9.73 -8.23
N GLN A 141 -9.19 -10.25 -8.99
CA GLN A 141 -10.59 -9.83 -8.92
C GLN A 141 -11.27 -10.26 -7.61
N SER A 142 -10.80 -11.34 -6.98
CA SER A 142 -11.33 -11.79 -5.68
C SER A 142 -10.84 -10.97 -4.50
N ILE A 143 -9.80 -10.14 -4.69
CA ILE A 143 -9.29 -9.26 -3.63
C ILE A 143 -10.19 -8.02 -3.55
N GLU A 144 -10.97 -7.94 -2.47
CA GLU A 144 -11.71 -6.72 -2.15
C GLU A 144 -10.78 -5.68 -1.56
N GLY A 145 -10.52 -4.61 -2.32
CA GLY A 145 -9.71 -3.47 -1.90
C GLY A 145 -10.52 -2.18 -1.92
N VAL A 146 -9.98 -1.13 -1.30
CA VAL A 146 -10.62 0.21 -1.25
C VAL A 146 -10.98 0.72 -2.65
N THR A 147 -10.12 0.48 -3.65
CA THR A 147 -10.40 0.90 -5.04
C THR A 147 -11.58 0.14 -5.63
N THR A 148 -11.69 -1.16 -5.38
CA THR A 148 -12.81 -1.99 -5.87
C THR A 148 -14.12 -1.54 -5.21
N GLU A 149 -14.06 -1.28 -3.91
CA GLU A 149 -15.19 -0.76 -3.13
C GLU A 149 -15.64 0.62 -3.64
N LEU A 150 -14.71 1.55 -3.84
CA LEU A 150 -14.99 2.88 -4.38
C LEU A 150 -15.65 2.82 -5.76
N ILE A 151 -15.15 1.97 -6.67
CA ILE A 151 -15.74 1.80 -8.01
C ILE A 151 -17.15 1.21 -7.89
N ARG A 152 -17.37 0.24 -7.01
CA ARG A 152 -18.70 -0.34 -6.77
C ARG A 152 -19.66 0.74 -6.26
N ASP A 153 -19.30 1.43 -5.18
CA ASP A 153 -20.13 2.44 -4.57
C ASP A 153 -20.43 3.60 -5.55
N PHE A 154 -19.47 3.96 -6.42
CA PHE A 154 -19.70 4.93 -7.47
C PHE A 154 -20.71 4.45 -8.53
N ASN A 155 -20.61 3.20 -8.96
CA ASN A 155 -21.56 2.59 -9.89
C ASN A 155 -22.96 2.49 -9.28
N ASP A 156 -23.07 2.22 -7.98
CA ASP A 156 -24.35 2.17 -7.27
C ASP A 156 -25.02 3.56 -7.23
N VAL A 157 -24.23 4.63 -7.07
CA VAL A 157 -24.75 6.02 -7.21
C VAL A 157 -25.21 6.28 -8.65
N LEU A 158 -24.47 5.88 -9.67
CA LEU A 158 -24.88 6.04 -11.07
C LEU A 158 -26.16 5.28 -11.40
N ALA A 159 -26.32 4.10 -10.85
CA ALA A 159 -27.52 3.26 -10.98
C ALA A 159 -28.68 3.77 -10.11
N LYS A 160 -28.51 4.83 -9.32
CA LYS A 160 -29.47 5.36 -8.34
C LYS A 160 -29.88 4.35 -7.25
N ALA A 161 -29.05 3.36 -7.01
CA ALA A 161 -29.20 2.41 -5.89
C ALA A 161 -28.79 3.04 -4.56
N GLU A 162 -27.81 3.99 -4.63
CA GLU A 162 -27.32 4.79 -3.50
C GLU A 162 -27.38 6.28 -3.78
N THR A 163 -27.30 7.10 -2.71
CA THR A 163 -27.33 8.56 -2.83
C THR A 163 -25.93 9.15 -3.00
N SER A 164 -25.84 10.25 -3.75
CA SER A 164 -24.56 11.00 -3.86
C SER A 164 -24.04 11.44 -2.50
N ASN A 165 -24.91 11.74 -1.54
CA ASN A 165 -24.51 12.09 -0.18
C ASN A 165 -23.78 10.97 0.55
N TYR A 166 -24.19 9.73 0.39
CA TYR A 166 -23.48 8.57 0.95
C TYR A 166 -22.06 8.50 0.41
N PHE A 167 -21.90 8.60 -0.91
CA PHE A 167 -20.59 8.59 -1.57
C PHE A 167 -19.68 9.73 -1.09
N ILE A 168 -20.21 10.95 -1.01
CA ILE A 168 -19.46 12.12 -0.54
C ILE A 168 -19.06 12.00 0.93
N GLN A 169 -19.92 11.49 1.79
CA GLN A 169 -19.56 11.25 3.20
C GLN A 169 -18.40 10.27 3.34
N LYS A 170 -18.37 9.23 2.49
CA LYS A 170 -17.35 8.19 2.56
C LYS A 170 -16.05 8.56 1.87
N TYR A 171 -16.13 9.15 0.69
CA TYR A 171 -15.00 9.41 -0.21
C TYR A 171 -14.72 10.89 -0.49
N GLY A 172 -15.57 11.78 -0.02
CA GLY A 172 -15.51 13.22 -0.33
C GLY A 172 -14.15 13.86 0.01
N HIS A 173 -13.45 13.34 1.01
CA HIS A 173 -12.12 13.80 1.42
C HIS A 173 -11.00 13.44 0.44
N LEU A 174 -11.25 12.52 -0.50
CA LEU A 174 -10.24 12.10 -1.47
C LEU A 174 -10.08 13.16 -2.58
N ARG A 175 -8.84 13.26 -3.08
CA ARG A 175 -8.46 14.15 -4.18
C ARG A 175 -8.10 13.32 -5.40
N PRO A 176 -8.83 13.45 -6.53
CA PRO A 176 -8.59 12.65 -7.72
C PRO A 176 -7.18 12.86 -8.26
N SER A 177 -6.47 11.77 -8.47
CA SER A 177 -5.16 11.74 -9.15
C SER A 177 -4.05 12.59 -8.52
N THR A 178 -4.18 13.00 -7.26
CA THR A 178 -3.18 13.84 -6.61
C THR A 178 -3.14 13.67 -5.10
N TYR A 179 -1.96 13.88 -4.52
CA TYR A 179 -1.74 14.02 -3.08
C TYR A 179 -1.58 15.50 -2.65
N ASP A 180 -1.78 16.43 -3.59
CA ASP A 180 -1.67 17.86 -3.32
C ASP A 180 -2.91 18.32 -2.53
N ILE A 181 -2.68 18.78 -1.31
CA ILE A 181 -3.73 19.28 -0.41
C ILE A 181 -4.46 20.52 -0.95
N CYS A 182 -3.83 21.26 -1.87
CA CYS A 182 -4.43 22.41 -2.53
C CYS A 182 -5.34 22.06 -3.71
N SER A 183 -5.35 20.78 -4.14
CA SER A 183 -6.23 20.32 -5.20
C SER A 183 -7.63 20.03 -4.63
N PRO A 184 -8.71 20.30 -5.40
CA PRO A 184 -10.07 20.08 -4.94
C PRO A 184 -10.32 18.60 -4.57
N ALA A 185 -11.08 18.39 -3.52
CA ALA A 185 -11.58 17.10 -3.11
C ALA A 185 -12.96 16.82 -3.72
N TYR A 186 -13.46 15.59 -3.63
CA TYR A 186 -14.78 15.25 -4.20
C TYR A 186 -15.96 15.97 -3.55
N TYR A 187 -15.79 16.52 -2.32
CA TYR A 187 -16.86 17.29 -1.65
C TYR A 187 -16.85 18.77 -2.03
N GLU A 188 -15.82 19.29 -2.72
CA GLU A 188 -15.70 20.67 -3.18
C GLU A 188 -16.25 20.84 -4.59
#